data_56684bc8d2c1cb734699cc5d4f04d2ec
#
_entry.id   56684bc8d2c1cb734699cc5d4f04d2ec
#
_cell.length_a   1.000
_cell.length_b   1.000
_cell.length_c   1.000
_cell.angle_alpha   90.00
_cell.angle_beta   90.00
_cell.angle_gamma   90.00
#
_symmetry.space_group_name_H-M   'P 1'
#
loop_
_entity.id
_entity.type
_entity.pdbx_description
1 polymer ?
#
loop_
_entity_poly.entity_id
_entity_poly.type
_entity_poly.pdbx_seq_one_letter_code
_entity_poly.pdbx_strand_id
1 'polypeptide(L)'
;MNIFREACRWICNPTASKKAPSERLPGGIDWHCHILPGVDDGFQEVKKSLEMLCLYEGAGMRDVWLTPHIMEDVPNETTHLRQVFANFQKQYQQDFAKRNPADRKMLRLHLAAENMLDALFEKRLKANDLLPLGEDGKLLLVETSIFSAPMNFHALLERIKNKGYTPVLAHPERYLYMEKRDYGKLKLMGIKFQRNAFSIDGQYGKKVQKRCKWLMKHDMYDMVGSDMHRLSIFWQYW
;
A
#
# COMPACT_ATOMS: atom_id res chain seq x y z
N MET A 1 -25.52 20.30 -3.12
CA MET A 1 -25.91 18.89 -3.02
C MET A 1 -24.69 18.13 -2.57
N ASN A 2 -24.74 17.44 -1.45
CA ASN A 2 -23.55 17.05 -0.68
C ASN A 2 -23.07 15.67 -1.16
N ILE A 3 -22.12 15.63 -2.08
CA ILE A 3 -21.50 14.42 -2.68
C ILE A 3 -21.06 13.42 -1.59
N PHE A 4 -20.61 13.93 -0.43
CA PHE A 4 -20.24 13.10 0.72
C PHE A 4 -21.41 12.27 1.29
N ARG A 5 -22.65 12.80 1.27
CA ARG A 5 -23.83 12.05 1.73
C ARG A 5 -24.26 10.98 0.74
N GLU A 6 -24.03 11.18 -0.56
CA GLU A 6 -24.35 10.18 -1.58
C GLU A 6 -23.31 9.05 -1.61
N ALA A 7 -22.01 9.36 -1.50
CA ALA A 7 -20.96 8.36 -1.41
C ALA A 7 -21.16 7.41 -0.21
N CYS A 8 -21.51 7.97 0.96
CA CYS A 8 -21.84 7.17 2.15
C CYS A 8 -23.12 6.33 2.03
N ARG A 9 -24.11 6.79 1.25
CA ARG A 9 -25.35 6.04 0.99
C ARG A 9 -25.14 4.84 0.07
N TRP A 10 -24.17 4.90 -0.84
CA TRP A 10 -23.88 3.83 -1.81
C TRP A 10 -23.30 2.58 -1.14
N ILE A 11 -22.51 2.74 -0.08
CA ILE A 11 -21.94 1.60 0.69
C ILE A 11 -23.04 0.82 1.42
N CYS A 12 -24.20 1.45 1.68
CA CYS A 12 -25.34 0.83 2.35
C CYS A 12 -26.32 0.10 1.41
N ASN A 13 -26.10 0.08 0.10
CA ASN A 13 -27.00 -0.57 -0.86
C ASN A 13 -26.24 -1.48 -1.85
N PRO A 14 -25.90 -2.72 -1.46
CA PRO A 14 -25.13 -3.65 -2.31
C PRO A 14 -26.07 -4.34 -3.31
N THR A 15 -26.27 -3.77 -4.49
CA THR A 15 -27.00 -4.44 -5.59
C THR A 15 -26.07 -5.09 -6.64
N ALA A 16 -24.77 -5.21 -6.38
CA ALA A 16 -23.84 -5.98 -7.20
C ALA A 16 -23.02 -6.91 -6.31
N SER A 17 -22.79 -8.14 -6.72
CA SER A 17 -21.97 -9.15 -6.03
C SER A 17 -20.48 -8.76 -6.01
N LYS A 18 -20.16 -7.64 -5.39
CA LYS A 18 -18.79 -7.22 -5.12
C LYS A 18 -18.36 -7.84 -3.79
N LYS A 19 -17.14 -8.35 -3.75
CA LYS A 19 -16.57 -8.93 -2.52
C LYS A 19 -16.56 -7.89 -1.40
N ALA A 20 -16.86 -8.33 -0.18
CA ALA A 20 -16.77 -7.46 0.99
C ALA A 20 -15.33 -6.90 1.13
N PRO A 21 -15.15 -5.67 1.63
CA PRO A 21 -13.83 -5.08 1.86
C PRO A 21 -12.91 -5.98 2.68
N SER A 22 -13.42 -6.68 3.68
CA SER A 22 -12.69 -7.65 4.51
C SER A 22 -12.15 -8.86 3.73
N GLU A 23 -12.77 -9.22 2.60
CA GLU A 23 -12.26 -10.28 1.73
C GLU A 23 -11.09 -9.80 0.86
N ARG A 24 -11.01 -8.50 0.60
CA ARG A 24 -9.95 -7.88 -0.20
C ARG A 24 -8.76 -7.47 0.64
N LEU A 25 -9.01 -6.87 1.79
CA LEU A 25 -8.02 -6.40 2.77
C LEU A 25 -8.29 -7.09 4.13
N PRO A 26 -7.74 -8.30 4.31
CA PRO A 26 -7.99 -9.12 5.49
C PRO A 26 -7.69 -8.38 6.80
N GLY A 27 -8.54 -8.58 7.80
CA GLY A 27 -8.41 -7.94 9.10
C GLY A 27 -8.73 -6.44 9.11
N GLY A 28 -9.21 -5.88 7.99
CA GLY A 28 -9.46 -4.45 7.86
C GLY A 28 -8.18 -3.62 7.87
N ILE A 29 -7.08 -4.16 7.37
CA ILE A 29 -5.78 -3.48 7.31
C ILE A 29 -5.37 -3.30 5.86
N ASP A 30 -5.09 -2.06 5.47
CA ASP A 30 -4.43 -1.76 4.20
C ASP A 30 -2.94 -1.53 4.45
N TRP A 31 -2.12 -2.46 3.98
CA TRP A 31 -0.68 -2.42 4.20
C TRP A 31 0.09 -1.58 3.18
N HIS A 32 -0.59 -1.06 2.15
CA HIS A 32 0.07 -0.33 1.07
C HIS A 32 -0.92 0.54 0.32
N CYS A 33 -0.80 1.87 0.44
CA CYS A 33 -1.58 2.82 -0.35
C CYS A 33 -0.91 4.20 -0.47
N HIS A 34 -1.31 4.96 -1.52
CA HIS A 34 -0.78 6.28 -1.85
C HIS A 34 -1.82 7.38 -1.57
N ILE A 35 -2.46 7.31 -0.37
CA ILE A 35 -3.51 8.25 0.04
C ILE A 35 -2.93 9.52 0.69
N LEU A 36 -1.63 9.55 1.07
CA LEU A 36 -1.01 10.75 1.61
C LEU A 36 -0.97 11.85 0.52
N PRO A 37 -1.63 13.02 0.72
CA PRO A 37 -1.86 13.95 -0.38
C PRO A 37 -0.60 14.72 -0.80
N GLY A 38 -0.39 14.84 -2.13
CA GLY A 38 0.56 15.78 -2.74
C GLY A 38 2.03 15.41 -2.60
N VAL A 39 2.36 14.14 -2.34
CA VAL A 39 3.75 13.70 -2.13
C VAL A 39 4.28 12.76 -3.22
N ASP A 40 3.41 12.11 -3.99
CA ASP A 40 3.76 11.21 -5.08
C ASP A 40 2.69 11.23 -6.18
N ASP A 41 2.61 10.20 -7.02
CA ASP A 41 1.61 10.04 -8.09
C ASP A 41 0.23 9.55 -7.60
N GLY A 42 0.06 9.40 -6.29
CA GLY A 42 -1.20 9.06 -5.66
C GLY A 42 -2.18 10.24 -5.57
N PHE A 43 -2.81 10.39 -4.42
CA PHE A 43 -3.77 11.47 -4.19
C PHE A 43 -3.08 12.84 -4.12
N GLN A 44 -3.55 13.82 -4.91
CA GLN A 44 -2.97 15.17 -4.95
C GLN A 44 -3.69 16.13 -4.00
N GLU A 45 -4.97 15.92 -3.76
CA GLU A 45 -5.83 16.83 -3.02
C GLU A 45 -6.21 16.23 -1.65
N VAL A 46 -5.99 16.98 -0.57
CA VAL A 46 -6.42 16.61 0.79
C VAL A 46 -7.89 16.18 0.83
N LYS A 47 -8.76 16.91 0.11
CA LYS A 47 -10.19 16.60 0.07
C LYS A 47 -10.48 15.19 -0.46
N LYS A 48 -9.78 14.77 -1.51
CA LYS A 48 -9.93 13.42 -2.11
C LYS A 48 -9.34 12.35 -1.21
N SER A 49 -8.24 12.63 -0.53
CA SER A 49 -7.68 11.74 0.49
C SER A 49 -8.66 11.53 1.65
N LEU A 50 -9.25 12.59 2.16
CA LEU A 50 -10.27 12.50 3.22
C LEU A 50 -11.53 11.75 2.76
N GLU A 51 -11.96 11.95 1.51
CA GLU A 51 -13.05 11.18 0.90
C GLU A 51 -12.72 9.68 0.87
N MET A 52 -11.51 9.32 0.48
CA MET A 52 -11.06 7.92 0.47
C MET A 52 -11.05 7.31 1.87
N LEU A 53 -10.56 8.03 2.88
CA LEU A 53 -10.60 7.57 4.27
C LEU A 53 -12.04 7.39 4.77
N CYS A 54 -12.96 8.29 4.41
CA CYS A 54 -14.38 8.15 4.71
C CYS A 54 -15.01 6.89 4.09
N LEU A 55 -14.61 6.54 2.86
CA LEU A 55 -15.02 5.29 2.21
C LEU A 55 -14.45 4.07 2.95
N TYR A 56 -13.21 4.12 3.38
CA TYR A 56 -12.57 3.06 4.17
C TYR A 56 -13.25 2.86 5.53
N GLU A 57 -13.62 3.95 6.22
CA GLU A 57 -14.43 3.86 7.44
C GLU A 57 -15.74 3.10 7.20
N GLY A 58 -16.48 3.46 6.13
CA GLY A 58 -17.73 2.81 5.74
C GLY A 58 -17.54 1.34 5.32
N ALA A 59 -16.37 1.00 4.82
CA ALA A 59 -15.98 -0.35 4.46
C ALA A 59 -15.51 -1.21 5.67
N GLY A 60 -15.48 -0.63 6.89
CA GLY A 60 -15.08 -1.32 8.11
C GLY A 60 -13.56 -1.52 8.25
N MET A 61 -12.77 -0.74 7.53
CA MET A 61 -11.32 -0.74 7.70
C MET A 61 -10.93 -0.22 9.08
N ARG A 62 -9.75 -0.61 9.57
CA ARG A 62 -9.25 -0.23 10.90
C ARG A 62 -7.91 0.48 10.83
N ASP A 63 -6.98 -0.05 10.03
CA ASP A 63 -5.60 0.41 9.92
C ASP A 63 -5.27 0.70 8.47
N VAL A 64 -4.62 1.84 8.22
CA VAL A 64 -4.19 2.25 6.88
C VAL A 64 -2.73 2.71 6.93
N TRP A 65 -1.88 1.98 6.24
CA TRP A 65 -0.47 2.33 6.06
C TRP A 65 -0.32 3.17 4.81
N LEU A 66 -0.05 4.47 5.00
CA LEU A 66 0.25 5.41 3.94
C LEU A 66 1.71 5.22 3.56
N THR A 67 1.95 4.74 2.35
CA THR A 67 3.28 4.29 1.88
C THR A 67 3.71 5.03 0.62
N PRO A 68 3.85 6.37 0.67
CA PRO A 68 4.26 7.13 -0.50
C PRO A 68 5.59 6.61 -1.06
N HIS A 69 5.78 6.79 -2.37
CA HIS A 69 7.02 6.45 -3.04
C HIS A 69 8.22 7.25 -2.50
N ILE A 70 9.35 6.54 -2.35
CA ILE A 70 10.68 7.14 -2.24
C ILE A 70 11.56 6.49 -3.31
N MET A 71 11.88 7.24 -4.36
CA MET A 71 12.69 6.81 -5.50
C MET A 71 13.44 8.00 -6.11
N GLU A 72 14.39 7.75 -7.01
CA GLU A 72 15.15 8.84 -7.66
C GLU A 72 14.26 9.85 -8.38
N ASP A 73 13.19 9.39 -9.04
CA ASP A 73 12.21 10.25 -9.73
C ASP A 73 11.24 10.96 -8.78
N VAL A 74 11.07 10.46 -7.56
CA VAL A 74 10.25 11.02 -6.48
C VAL A 74 11.08 11.03 -5.18
N PRO A 75 12.06 11.93 -5.06
CA PRO A 75 13.07 11.89 -3.99
C PRO A 75 12.54 12.49 -2.68
N ASN A 76 11.44 11.95 -2.19
CA ASN A 76 10.80 12.38 -0.95
C ASN A 76 11.77 12.28 0.23
N GLU A 77 11.86 13.36 1.03
CA GLU A 77 12.59 13.38 2.29
C GLU A 77 11.73 12.80 3.42
N THR A 78 12.28 11.89 4.23
CA THR A 78 11.54 11.26 5.34
C THR A 78 11.03 12.28 6.35
N THR A 79 11.79 13.33 6.62
CA THR A 79 11.41 14.46 7.48
C THR A 79 10.21 15.21 6.92
N HIS A 80 10.19 15.48 5.61
CA HIS A 80 9.07 16.10 4.92
C HIS A 80 7.82 15.22 4.97
N LEU A 81 7.94 13.93 4.66
CA LEU A 81 6.82 12.99 4.73
C LEU A 81 6.22 12.91 6.13
N ARG A 82 7.04 12.92 7.19
CA ARG A 82 6.56 12.96 8.58
C ARG A 82 5.77 14.23 8.87
N GLN A 83 6.20 15.40 8.37
CA GLN A 83 5.48 16.66 8.55
C GLN A 83 4.14 16.65 7.82
N VAL A 84 4.12 16.22 6.55
CA VAL A 84 2.88 16.11 5.76
C VAL A 84 1.91 15.13 6.42
N PHE A 85 2.41 13.99 6.87
CA PHE A 85 1.59 12.99 7.57
C PHE A 85 0.99 13.54 8.85
N ALA A 86 1.78 14.19 9.72
CA ALA A 86 1.28 14.78 10.96
C ALA A 86 0.19 15.84 10.72
N ASN A 87 0.36 16.66 9.68
CA ASN A 87 -0.63 17.65 9.28
C ASN A 87 -1.90 16.99 8.72
N PHE A 88 -1.75 15.98 7.86
CA PHE A 88 -2.88 15.26 7.29
C PHE A 88 -3.66 14.49 8.37
N GLN A 89 -2.98 13.86 9.33
CA GLN A 89 -3.62 13.18 10.45
C GLN A 89 -4.49 14.13 11.29
N LYS A 90 -4.01 15.35 11.57
CA LYS A 90 -4.81 16.39 12.25
C LYS A 90 -6.05 16.78 11.45
N GLN A 91 -5.91 16.98 10.13
CA GLN A 91 -7.02 17.31 9.25
C GLN A 91 -8.05 16.18 9.20
N TYR A 92 -7.61 14.93 9.16
CA TYR A 92 -8.48 13.76 9.21
C TYR A 92 -9.25 13.68 10.53
N GLN A 93 -8.59 13.89 11.67
CA GLN A 93 -9.23 13.90 12.99
C GLN A 93 -10.32 15.01 13.08
N GLN A 94 -10.03 16.20 12.57
CA GLN A 94 -10.98 17.31 12.53
C GLN A 94 -12.17 17.01 11.60
N ASP A 95 -11.91 16.41 10.43
CA ASP A 95 -12.97 16.03 9.49
C ASP A 95 -13.86 14.93 10.08
N PHE A 96 -13.28 13.90 10.69
CA PHE A 96 -14.01 12.84 11.37
C PHE A 96 -14.90 13.39 12.48
N ALA A 97 -14.36 14.26 13.35
CA ALA A 97 -15.10 14.89 14.44
C ALA A 97 -16.27 15.76 13.91
N LYS A 98 -16.07 16.52 12.82
CA LYS A 98 -17.13 17.32 12.19
C LYS A 98 -18.24 16.47 11.60
N ARG A 99 -17.91 15.32 11.00
CA ARG A 99 -18.89 14.40 10.42
C ARG A 99 -19.66 13.64 11.50
N ASN A 100 -19.03 13.43 12.67
CA ASN A 100 -19.56 12.71 13.84
C ASN A 100 -20.38 11.45 13.46
N PRO A 101 -19.78 10.48 12.75
CA PRO A 101 -20.50 9.33 12.26
C PRO A 101 -20.85 8.37 13.40
N ALA A 102 -22.17 8.12 13.63
CA ALA A 102 -22.67 7.32 14.77
C ALA A 102 -22.17 5.86 14.77
N ASP A 103 -21.96 5.29 13.58
CA ASP A 103 -21.74 3.84 13.36
C ASP A 103 -20.36 3.53 12.81
N ARG A 104 -19.40 4.48 12.80
CA ARG A 104 -18.06 4.30 12.24
C ARG A 104 -16.99 4.56 13.27
N LYS A 105 -15.90 3.83 13.14
CA LYS A 105 -14.69 4.06 13.94
C LYS A 105 -13.68 4.85 13.13
N MET A 106 -12.98 5.76 13.77
CA MET A 106 -11.86 6.46 13.19
C MET A 106 -10.75 5.46 12.85
N LEU A 107 -10.18 5.56 11.64
CA LEU A 107 -9.07 4.74 11.20
C LEU A 107 -7.78 5.10 11.96
N ARG A 108 -6.96 4.11 12.23
CA ARG A 108 -5.59 4.33 12.65
C ARG A 108 -4.73 4.51 11.40
N LEU A 109 -4.15 5.70 11.26
CA LEU A 109 -3.26 6.01 10.16
C LEU A 109 -1.81 5.80 10.59
N HIS A 110 -1.04 5.15 9.74
CA HIS A 110 0.37 4.88 9.93
C HIS A 110 1.15 5.41 8.72
N LEU A 111 2.40 5.83 8.94
CA LEU A 111 3.30 6.26 7.88
C LEU A 111 4.41 5.24 7.70
N ALA A 112 4.60 4.81 6.47
CA ALA A 112 5.77 4.08 6.01
C ALA A 112 6.18 4.61 4.63
N ALA A 113 7.02 3.91 3.88
CA ALA A 113 7.32 4.25 2.49
C ALA A 113 7.41 3.00 1.62
N GLU A 114 6.97 3.11 0.37
CA GLU A 114 7.34 2.19 -0.69
C GLU A 114 8.66 2.67 -1.29
N ASN A 115 9.70 1.86 -1.10
CA ASN A 115 11.06 2.22 -1.50
C ASN A 115 11.43 1.52 -2.81
N MET A 116 11.72 2.28 -3.87
CA MET A 116 12.35 1.73 -5.07
C MET A 116 13.78 1.29 -4.74
N LEU A 117 14.17 0.09 -5.15
CA LEU A 117 15.53 -0.42 -4.97
C LEU A 117 16.50 0.19 -6.00
N ASP A 118 16.77 1.49 -5.85
CA ASP A 118 17.62 2.33 -6.70
C ASP A 118 18.86 2.87 -5.93
N ALA A 119 19.61 3.78 -6.54
CA ALA A 119 20.78 4.38 -5.91
C ALA A 119 20.43 5.32 -4.75
N LEU A 120 19.26 5.96 -4.77
CA LEU A 120 18.77 6.76 -3.65
C LEU A 120 18.49 5.86 -2.44
N PHE A 121 17.83 4.72 -2.66
CA PHE A 121 17.57 3.75 -1.60
C PHE A 121 18.87 3.25 -0.93
N GLU A 122 19.91 2.94 -1.72
CA GLU A 122 21.20 2.50 -1.16
C GLU A 122 21.83 3.54 -0.22
N LYS A 123 21.74 4.82 -0.59
CA LYS A 123 22.21 5.93 0.27
C LYS A 123 21.41 6.00 1.58
N ARG A 124 20.06 5.91 1.49
CA ARG A 124 19.17 5.94 2.67
C ARG A 124 19.34 4.73 3.57
N LEU A 125 19.49 3.54 3.00
CA LEU A 125 19.77 2.32 3.76
C LEU A 125 21.09 2.45 4.55
N LYS A 126 22.12 3.03 3.93
CA LYS A 126 23.41 3.30 4.59
C LYS A 126 23.24 4.29 5.74
N ALA A 127 22.48 5.37 5.52
CA ALA A 127 22.22 6.42 6.49
C ALA A 127 21.22 6.01 7.59
N ASN A 128 20.55 4.87 7.44
CA ASN A 128 19.41 4.44 8.25
C ASN A 128 18.24 5.44 8.25
N ASP A 129 18.05 6.14 7.12
CA ASP A 129 16.98 7.13 6.91
C ASP A 129 15.81 6.46 6.15
N LEU A 130 15.00 5.69 6.87
CA LEU A 130 13.94 4.85 6.34
C LEU A 130 12.62 5.05 7.11
N LEU A 131 11.51 4.70 6.45
CA LEU A 131 10.16 4.65 7.02
C LEU A 131 9.64 3.21 6.94
N PRO A 132 9.88 2.38 7.96
CA PRO A 132 9.48 0.98 7.95
C PRO A 132 7.98 0.79 8.23
N LEU A 133 7.44 -0.37 7.82
CA LEU A 133 6.12 -0.88 8.14
C LEU A 133 6.13 -1.65 9.48
N GLY A 134 4.92 -1.84 10.02
CA GLY A 134 4.66 -2.64 11.20
C GLY A 134 4.89 -1.88 12.51
N GLU A 135 4.20 -2.27 13.57
CA GLU A 135 4.27 -1.61 14.87
C GLU A 135 5.67 -1.72 15.49
N ASP A 136 6.39 -2.80 15.16
CA ASP A 136 7.79 -3.02 15.60
C ASP A 136 8.82 -2.31 14.72
N GLY A 137 8.40 -1.68 13.62
CA GLY A 137 9.26 -0.96 12.69
C GLY A 137 10.31 -1.82 12.00
N LYS A 138 10.06 -3.11 11.80
CA LYS A 138 11.04 -4.05 11.25
C LYS A 138 10.78 -4.47 9.81
N LEU A 139 9.60 -4.20 9.27
CA LEU A 139 9.27 -4.53 7.89
C LEU A 139 9.65 -3.36 6.97
N LEU A 140 10.28 -3.62 5.86
CA LEU A 140 10.64 -2.59 4.89
C LEU A 140 10.02 -2.90 3.54
N LEU A 141 9.01 -2.11 3.15
CA LEU A 141 8.35 -2.24 1.86
C LEU A 141 9.28 -1.74 0.76
N VAL A 142 9.55 -2.61 -0.20
CA VAL A 142 10.46 -2.35 -1.29
C VAL A 142 9.86 -2.79 -2.62
N GLU A 143 10.16 -2.06 -3.68
CA GLU A 143 9.79 -2.40 -5.04
C GLU A 143 10.98 -2.37 -6.00
N THR A 144 10.79 -2.93 -7.18
CA THR A 144 11.70 -2.79 -8.33
C THR A 144 10.95 -2.25 -9.53
N SER A 145 11.67 -1.87 -10.59
CA SER A 145 11.01 -1.66 -11.88
C SER A 145 10.19 -2.89 -12.26
N ILE A 146 9.01 -2.67 -12.84
CA ILE A 146 8.16 -3.75 -13.37
C ILE A 146 8.77 -4.44 -14.59
N PHE A 147 9.80 -3.85 -15.20
CA PHE A 147 10.49 -4.36 -16.40
C PHE A 147 11.69 -5.23 -16.06
N SER A 148 12.42 -4.91 -14.98
CA SER A 148 13.64 -5.65 -14.58
C SER A 148 14.01 -5.40 -13.13
N ALA A 149 14.62 -6.39 -12.48
CA ALA A 149 15.27 -6.18 -11.20
C ALA A 149 16.64 -5.47 -11.39
N PRO A 150 17.11 -4.73 -10.37
CA PRO A 150 18.48 -4.23 -10.38
C PRO A 150 19.48 -5.40 -10.37
N MET A 151 20.67 -5.22 -10.98
CA MET A 151 21.67 -6.29 -11.09
C MET A 151 22.09 -6.87 -9.73
N ASN A 152 22.12 -6.04 -8.69
CA ASN A 152 22.49 -6.42 -7.33
C ASN A 152 21.29 -6.79 -6.43
N PHE A 153 20.13 -7.14 -7.02
CA PHE A 153 18.84 -7.31 -6.31
C PHE A 153 18.96 -8.20 -5.05
N HIS A 154 19.48 -9.41 -5.19
CA HIS A 154 19.61 -10.33 -4.05
C HIS A 154 20.59 -9.80 -2.99
N ALA A 155 21.72 -9.23 -3.41
CA ALA A 155 22.69 -8.63 -2.49
C ALA A 155 22.09 -7.45 -1.72
N LEU A 156 21.23 -6.66 -2.38
CA LEU A 156 20.55 -5.53 -1.74
C LEU A 156 19.53 -6.01 -0.70
N LEU A 157 18.76 -7.05 -1.00
CA LEU A 157 17.85 -7.68 -0.04
C LEU A 157 18.60 -8.24 1.20
N GLU A 158 19.75 -8.88 1.00
CA GLU A 158 20.58 -9.31 2.14
C GLU A 158 21.13 -8.13 2.95
N ARG A 159 21.51 -7.03 2.31
CA ARG A 159 21.94 -5.81 3.01
C ARG A 159 20.83 -5.22 3.87
N ILE A 160 19.57 -5.23 3.40
CA ILE A 160 18.40 -4.82 4.19
C ILE A 160 18.28 -5.70 5.43
N LYS A 161 18.40 -7.03 5.28
CA LYS A 161 18.34 -7.99 6.39
C LYS A 161 19.47 -7.76 7.40
N ASN A 162 20.69 -7.54 6.91
CA ASN A 162 21.84 -7.25 7.76
C ASN A 162 21.73 -5.94 8.55
N LYS A 163 20.84 -5.03 8.10
CA LYS A 163 20.47 -3.82 8.87
C LYS A 163 19.36 -4.08 9.90
N GLY A 164 18.87 -5.31 10.03
CA GLY A 164 17.83 -5.69 10.98
C GLY A 164 16.39 -5.57 10.48
N TYR A 165 16.20 -5.26 9.18
CA TYR A 165 14.88 -5.21 8.57
C TYR A 165 14.53 -6.51 7.86
N THR A 166 13.24 -6.83 7.80
CA THR A 166 12.72 -7.87 6.92
C THR A 166 12.16 -7.21 5.65
N PRO A 167 12.74 -7.48 4.47
CA PRO A 167 12.21 -6.94 3.22
C PRO A 167 10.79 -7.48 2.94
N VAL A 168 9.89 -6.59 2.54
CA VAL A 168 8.56 -6.91 2.01
C VAL A 168 8.54 -6.48 0.54
N LEU A 169 8.53 -7.43 -0.38
CA LEU A 169 8.46 -7.14 -1.80
C LEU A 169 7.03 -6.75 -2.15
N ALA A 170 6.84 -5.50 -2.57
CA ALA A 170 5.56 -4.97 -3.02
C ALA A 170 5.11 -5.69 -4.30
N HIS A 171 3.84 -6.02 -4.39
CA HIS A 171 3.13 -6.54 -5.57
C HIS A 171 3.97 -7.44 -6.51
N PRO A 172 4.59 -8.53 -6.00
CA PRO A 172 5.49 -9.38 -6.79
C PRO A 172 4.83 -9.99 -8.03
N GLU A 173 3.51 -10.07 -8.07
CA GLU A 173 2.75 -10.51 -9.24
C GLU A 173 2.89 -9.59 -10.45
N ARG A 174 3.31 -8.32 -10.26
CA ARG A 174 3.53 -7.35 -11.35
C ARG A 174 4.87 -7.54 -12.06
N TYR A 175 5.83 -8.22 -11.44
CA TYR A 175 7.17 -8.45 -12.00
C TYR A 175 7.17 -9.62 -12.98
N LEU A 176 6.71 -9.37 -14.22
CA LEU A 176 6.55 -10.41 -15.24
C LEU A 176 7.89 -10.98 -15.74
N TYR A 177 9.02 -10.35 -15.45
CA TYR A 177 10.35 -10.86 -15.69
C TYR A 177 10.76 -11.99 -14.73
N MET A 178 10.13 -12.08 -13.54
CA MET A 178 10.39 -13.16 -12.59
C MET A 178 9.75 -14.47 -13.03
N GLU A 179 10.47 -15.55 -12.87
CA GLU A 179 9.95 -16.91 -13.03
C GLU A 179 9.47 -17.50 -11.69
N LYS A 180 8.74 -18.60 -11.74
CA LYS A 180 8.23 -19.28 -10.54
C LYS A 180 9.34 -19.65 -9.55
N ARG A 181 10.50 -20.07 -10.06
CA ARG A 181 11.67 -20.41 -9.23
C ARG A 181 12.24 -19.23 -8.46
N ASP A 182 12.10 -18.01 -8.99
CA ASP A 182 12.65 -16.80 -8.36
C ASP A 182 11.84 -16.44 -7.09
N TYR A 183 10.51 -16.57 -7.14
CA TYR A 183 9.68 -16.40 -5.94
C TYR A 183 10.02 -17.40 -4.84
N GLY A 184 10.25 -18.67 -5.21
CA GLY A 184 10.67 -19.71 -4.26
C GLY A 184 12.01 -19.36 -3.59
N LYS A 185 13.00 -18.89 -4.36
CA LYS A 185 14.29 -18.43 -3.81
C LYS A 185 14.11 -17.26 -2.85
N LEU A 186 13.30 -16.24 -3.21
CA LEU A 186 13.03 -15.10 -2.34
C LEU A 186 12.36 -15.53 -1.03
N LYS A 187 11.41 -16.45 -1.09
CA LYS A 187 10.78 -17.00 0.13
C LYS A 187 11.78 -17.75 1.00
N LEU A 188 12.68 -18.55 0.42
CA LEU A 188 13.76 -19.22 1.15
C LEU A 188 14.75 -18.23 1.80
N MET A 189 14.95 -17.06 1.20
CA MET A 189 15.71 -15.96 1.80
C MET A 189 14.95 -15.23 2.93
N GLY A 190 13.70 -15.59 3.21
CA GLY A 190 12.87 -14.94 4.22
C GLY A 190 12.23 -13.63 3.77
N ILE A 191 12.16 -13.38 2.47
CA ILE A 191 11.51 -12.18 1.91
C ILE A 191 10.00 -12.36 2.00
N LYS A 192 9.32 -11.35 2.55
CA LYS A 192 7.86 -11.29 2.60
C LYS A 192 7.30 -10.71 1.30
N PHE A 193 6.06 -11.09 0.98
CA PHE A 193 5.38 -10.62 -0.23
C PHE A 193 4.07 -9.91 0.14
N GLN A 194 3.90 -8.70 -0.39
CA GLN A 194 2.65 -7.96 -0.29
C GLN A 194 1.89 -8.09 -1.62
N ARG A 195 0.68 -8.62 -1.59
CA ARG A 195 -0.22 -8.71 -2.74
C ARG A 195 -0.98 -7.40 -2.95
N ASN A 196 -1.13 -6.94 -4.19
CA ASN A 196 -2.14 -5.91 -4.50
C ASN A 196 -3.54 -6.51 -4.50
N ALA A 197 -4.44 -5.87 -3.75
CA ALA A 197 -5.81 -6.37 -3.53
C ALA A 197 -6.56 -6.64 -4.84
N PHE A 198 -6.40 -5.77 -5.84
CA PHE A 198 -7.14 -5.80 -7.11
C PHE A 198 -6.44 -6.58 -8.23
N SER A 199 -5.22 -7.10 -8.01
CA SER A 199 -4.54 -7.95 -8.99
C SER A 199 -5.34 -9.22 -9.32
N ILE A 200 -6.07 -9.76 -8.33
CA ILE A 200 -6.93 -10.94 -8.51
C ILE A 200 -8.10 -10.67 -9.46
N ASP A 201 -8.57 -9.43 -9.54
CA ASP A 201 -9.67 -8.99 -10.38
C ASP A 201 -9.21 -8.56 -11.78
N GLY A 202 -7.89 -8.49 -12.01
CA GLY A 202 -7.31 -8.20 -13.32
C GLY A 202 -7.00 -6.74 -13.58
N GLN A 203 -6.95 -5.88 -12.56
CA GLN A 203 -6.61 -4.46 -12.69
C GLN A 203 -5.35 -4.21 -13.53
N TYR A 204 -4.35 -5.06 -13.37
CA TYR A 204 -3.06 -4.94 -14.08
C TYR A 204 -2.94 -5.91 -15.28
N GLY A 205 -4.09 -6.41 -15.78
CA GLY A 205 -4.16 -7.28 -16.94
C GLY A 205 -4.04 -8.78 -16.63
N LYS A 206 -4.38 -9.59 -17.65
CA LYS A 206 -4.53 -11.06 -17.52
C LYS A 206 -3.25 -11.78 -17.07
N LYS A 207 -2.05 -11.30 -17.47
CA LYS A 207 -0.79 -11.95 -17.10
C LYS A 207 -0.53 -11.79 -15.59
N VAL A 208 -0.70 -10.58 -15.06
CA VAL A 208 -0.58 -10.28 -13.62
C VAL A 208 -1.63 -11.05 -12.83
N GLN A 209 -2.89 -11.08 -13.29
CA GLN A 209 -3.95 -11.85 -12.66
C GLN A 209 -3.62 -13.35 -12.55
N LYS A 210 -3.10 -13.95 -13.62
CA LYS A 210 -2.67 -15.37 -13.60
C LYS A 210 -1.52 -15.59 -12.61
N ARG A 211 -0.57 -14.66 -12.55
CA ARG A 211 0.56 -14.71 -11.62
C ARG A 211 0.07 -14.57 -10.17
N CYS A 212 -0.80 -13.61 -9.90
CA CYS A 212 -1.43 -13.41 -8.60
C CYS A 212 -2.13 -14.71 -8.12
N LYS A 213 -2.98 -15.31 -8.96
CA LYS A 213 -3.65 -16.59 -8.66
C LYS A 213 -2.67 -17.72 -8.37
N TRP A 214 -1.57 -17.78 -9.10
CA TRP A 214 -0.54 -18.80 -8.89
C TRP A 214 0.16 -18.60 -7.55
N LEU A 215 0.58 -17.37 -7.21
CA LEU A 215 1.22 -17.04 -5.93
C LEU A 215 0.26 -17.32 -4.74
N MET A 216 -1.03 -16.99 -4.87
CA MET A 216 -2.05 -17.32 -3.86
C MET A 216 -2.20 -18.83 -3.67
N LYS A 217 -2.26 -19.60 -4.76
CA LYS A 217 -2.39 -21.07 -4.68
C LYS A 217 -1.21 -21.72 -3.97
N HIS A 218 -0.04 -21.08 -3.96
CA HIS A 218 1.18 -21.59 -3.29
C HIS A 218 1.45 -20.92 -1.94
N ASP A 219 0.45 -20.18 -1.40
CA ASP A 219 0.52 -19.51 -0.10
C ASP A 219 1.77 -18.63 0.08
N MET A 220 2.11 -17.87 -0.97
CA MET A 220 3.34 -17.07 -0.97
C MET A 220 3.17 -15.64 -0.43
N TYR A 221 1.94 -15.16 -0.25
CA TYR A 221 1.70 -13.82 0.26
C TYR A 221 1.62 -13.77 1.78
N ASP A 222 2.23 -12.74 2.37
CA ASP A 222 2.24 -12.49 3.79
C ASP A 222 1.26 -11.37 4.20
N MET A 223 0.98 -10.44 3.28
CA MET A 223 0.07 -9.31 3.53
C MET A 223 -0.59 -8.81 2.25
N VAL A 224 -1.58 -7.95 2.41
CA VAL A 224 -2.35 -7.38 1.29
C VAL A 224 -2.42 -5.87 1.44
N GLY A 225 -2.12 -5.15 0.39
CA GLY A 225 -2.32 -3.71 0.28
C GLY A 225 -3.22 -3.37 -0.90
N SER A 226 -3.84 -2.21 -0.88
CA SER A 226 -4.69 -1.78 -1.98
C SER A 226 -3.90 -1.23 -3.16
N ASP A 227 -2.74 -0.64 -2.88
CA ASP A 227 -1.98 0.17 -3.84
C ASP A 227 -2.87 1.28 -4.43
N MET A 228 -3.65 1.94 -3.54
CA MET A 228 -4.70 2.89 -3.89
C MET A 228 -4.12 4.25 -4.25
N HIS A 229 -4.20 4.61 -5.53
CA HIS A 229 -3.73 5.90 -6.05
C HIS A 229 -4.86 6.88 -6.36
N ARG A 230 -6.11 6.41 -6.53
CA ARG A 230 -7.23 7.27 -6.94
C ARG A 230 -8.59 6.67 -6.61
N LEU A 231 -9.58 7.53 -6.35
CA LEU A 231 -10.95 7.13 -6.01
C LEU A 231 -11.63 6.23 -7.06
N SER A 232 -11.30 6.40 -8.35
CA SER A 232 -11.88 5.58 -9.41
C SER A 232 -11.61 4.09 -9.24
N ILE A 233 -10.49 3.71 -8.66
CA ILE A 233 -10.15 2.31 -8.35
C ILE A 233 -11.12 1.75 -7.33
N PHE A 234 -11.43 2.53 -6.28
CA PHE A 234 -12.40 2.13 -5.27
C PHE A 234 -13.76 1.83 -5.91
N TRP A 235 -14.29 2.78 -6.69
CA TRP A 235 -15.59 2.61 -7.34
C TRP A 235 -15.66 1.47 -8.36
N GLN A 236 -14.55 1.14 -8.98
CA GLN A 236 -14.48 0.06 -9.97
C GLN A 236 -14.47 -1.32 -9.31
N TYR A 237 -13.78 -1.50 -8.19
CA TYR A 237 -13.47 -2.80 -7.62
C TYR A 237 -14.11 -3.07 -6.25
N TRP A 238 -14.59 -2.05 -5.56
CA TRP A 238 -15.29 -2.10 -4.28
C TRP A 238 -16.75 -1.71 -4.43
#